data_952452adf477f3e2f46127cfd3c50e0b
#
_entry.id   952452adf477f3e2f46127cfd3c50e0b
#
_cell.length_a   1.000
_cell.length_b   1.000
_cell.length_c   1.000
_cell.angle_alpha   90.00
_cell.angle_beta   90.00
_cell.angle_gamma   90.00
#
_symmetry.space_group_name_H-M   'P 1'
#
loop_
_entity.id
_entity.type
_entity.pdbx_description
1 polymer ?
#
loop_
_entity_poly.entity_id
_entity_poly.type
_entity_poly.pdbx_seq_one_letter_code
_entity_poly.pdbx_strand_id
1 'polypeptide(L)'
;MLISTESLKKNINDKCILKDTSFTIEDTDKIALIGVNGTGKSTLLKILAGIENYDSGTIIKKNGIKIHYLPQNPEFKTDCVWDEIQLVNSKNEHPVAEFELKSILTKLGITDYQSAMSNMSGGQRKRVALALALCTSCDLLLLDEPTNHLDNDMVEWLENYLIRSKSAIFMVTHDRYFLDRVCTKMIELDQGDLYIHNGNYEVYLENKETRIEQEKLAAHKHKNLYKKELEWVRAGVQARGTKSNSRLQRFEELRQKRFKQQEESLKINATMQRLGNKTIECMNLGFDYPEKSLFHDFNYVLLRQDRIGIIGENGCGKSTLLDVIAGLKQPTYGTIEYGTTVKIGYFRQADQGVDLNMRVIDYIEEVSKVIEYDRMTLSASQMLERFLFPRNMHYTTLSRLSGGERRRLYLLRVLMQEPNILLLDEPTNDLDILTLDVLEDYLDDFQGAIITVSHDRYFLDRVVDKVFVHQEDGTFKQYSGGYSDYLVKSKDENKKVVVQKPIEKKKRSQLSYMEKKELEQLPEKMEVLESEMEALDHQMNECQSD
;
A
#
# COMPACT_ATOMS: atom_id res chain seq x y z
N MET A 1 -21.09 -20.31 0.88
CA MET A 1 -20.25 -20.25 -0.35
C MET A 1 -20.90 -19.30 -1.34
N LEU A 2 -20.23 -18.23 -1.73
CA LEU A 2 -20.71 -17.24 -2.71
C LEU A 2 -20.24 -17.57 -4.13
N ILE A 3 -18.94 -17.83 -4.29
CA ILE A 3 -18.33 -18.19 -5.57
C ILE A 3 -17.35 -19.34 -5.35
N SER A 4 -17.36 -20.31 -6.28
CA SER A 4 -16.32 -21.34 -6.40
C SER A 4 -15.80 -21.35 -7.83
N THR A 5 -14.49 -21.39 -7.97
CA THR A 5 -13.82 -21.55 -9.27
C THR A 5 -13.14 -22.90 -9.33
N GLU A 6 -13.24 -23.57 -10.48
CA GLU A 6 -12.60 -24.86 -10.73
C GLU A 6 -11.81 -24.80 -12.02
N SER A 7 -10.52 -25.11 -11.95
CA SER A 7 -9.60 -25.22 -13.09
C SER A 7 -9.64 -24.03 -14.06
N LEU A 8 -9.74 -22.81 -13.51
CA LEU A 8 -9.87 -21.59 -14.28
C LEU A 8 -8.57 -21.28 -15.04
N LYS A 9 -8.68 -21.04 -16.35
CA LYS A 9 -7.54 -20.67 -17.22
C LYS A 9 -7.85 -19.42 -17.99
N LYS A 10 -6.80 -18.56 -18.11
CA LYS A 10 -6.87 -17.32 -18.90
C LYS A 10 -5.50 -17.02 -19.51
N ASN A 11 -5.50 -16.76 -20.82
CA ASN A 11 -4.35 -16.28 -21.56
C ASN A 11 -4.63 -14.89 -22.14
N ILE A 12 -3.65 -14.02 -22.14
CA ILE A 12 -3.71 -12.70 -22.79
C ILE A 12 -2.42 -12.54 -23.59
N ASN A 13 -2.53 -12.29 -24.90
CA ASN A 13 -1.37 -12.05 -25.80
C ASN A 13 -0.22 -13.06 -25.58
N ASP A 14 -0.51 -14.35 -25.66
CA ASP A 14 0.45 -15.45 -25.46
C ASP A 14 1.03 -15.59 -24.02
N LYS A 15 0.64 -14.73 -23.10
CA LYS A 15 0.99 -14.84 -21.67
C LYS A 15 -0.11 -15.59 -20.93
N CYS A 16 0.25 -16.69 -20.29
CA CYS A 16 -0.67 -17.41 -19.41
C CYS A 16 -0.81 -16.63 -18.09
N ILE A 17 -2.01 -16.09 -17.84
CA ILE A 17 -2.35 -15.28 -16.66
C ILE A 17 -2.84 -16.16 -15.51
N LEU A 18 -3.67 -17.16 -15.84
CA LEU A 18 -4.21 -18.12 -14.87
C LEU A 18 -3.98 -19.53 -15.40
N LYS A 19 -3.37 -20.41 -14.59
CA LYS A 19 -3.08 -21.79 -14.89
C LYS A 19 -3.87 -22.68 -13.95
N ASP A 20 -5.00 -23.20 -14.40
CA ASP A 20 -5.72 -24.24 -13.65
C ASP A 20 -6.03 -23.83 -12.19
N THR A 21 -6.50 -22.59 -12.00
CA THR A 21 -6.68 -21.98 -10.68
C THR A 21 -8.04 -22.35 -10.09
N SER A 22 -8.04 -22.79 -8.82
CA SER A 22 -9.26 -23.18 -8.09
C SER A 22 -9.24 -22.55 -6.70
N PHE A 23 -10.33 -21.86 -6.32
CA PHE A 23 -10.52 -21.27 -5.00
C PHE A 23 -12.01 -21.01 -4.73
N THR A 24 -12.33 -20.76 -3.45
CA THR A 24 -13.68 -20.47 -3.00
C THR A 24 -13.74 -19.17 -2.21
N ILE A 25 -14.87 -18.47 -2.35
CA ILE A 25 -15.21 -17.27 -1.58
C ILE A 25 -16.48 -17.59 -0.76
N GLU A 26 -16.39 -17.39 0.54
CA GLU A 26 -17.49 -17.62 1.47
C GLU A 26 -18.20 -16.31 1.85
N ASP A 27 -19.35 -16.41 2.54
CA ASP A 27 -20.25 -15.27 2.79
C ASP A 27 -19.63 -14.14 3.64
N THR A 28 -18.57 -14.42 4.43
CA THR A 28 -17.92 -13.42 5.31
C THR A 28 -16.43 -13.25 5.05
N ASP A 29 -15.93 -13.87 3.99
CA ASP A 29 -14.51 -13.84 3.67
C ASP A 29 -14.04 -12.42 3.34
N LYS A 30 -12.86 -12.06 3.86
CA LYS A 30 -12.13 -10.84 3.51
C LYS A 30 -10.80 -11.24 2.91
N ILE A 31 -10.79 -11.33 1.58
CA ILE A 31 -9.70 -11.91 0.81
C ILE A 31 -8.91 -10.79 0.13
N ALA A 32 -7.58 -10.83 0.29
CA ALA A 32 -6.68 -10.04 -0.53
C ALA A 32 -6.02 -10.89 -1.61
N LEU A 33 -5.96 -10.34 -2.82
CA LEU A 33 -5.21 -10.90 -3.93
C LEU A 33 -3.90 -10.12 -4.11
N ILE A 34 -2.78 -10.82 -3.91
CA ILE A 34 -1.43 -10.27 -4.04
C ILE A 34 -0.66 -10.90 -5.20
N GLY A 35 0.34 -10.20 -5.69
CA GLY A 35 1.22 -10.66 -6.78
C GLY A 35 1.89 -9.50 -7.50
N VAL A 36 2.88 -9.80 -8.32
CA VAL A 36 3.61 -8.80 -9.13
C VAL A 36 2.65 -8.06 -10.07
N ASN A 37 2.96 -6.81 -10.40
CA ASN A 37 2.19 -6.07 -11.41
C ASN A 37 2.27 -6.76 -12.78
N GLY A 38 1.13 -6.78 -13.49
CA GLY A 38 0.99 -7.48 -14.76
C GLY A 38 0.83 -9.01 -14.68
N THR A 39 0.58 -9.58 -13.48
CA THR A 39 0.26 -11.02 -13.31
C THR A 39 -1.19 -11.35 -13.58
N GLY A 40 -2.08 -10.36 -13.68
CA GLY A 40 -3.49 -10.57 -13.98
C GLY A 40 -4.45 -10.42 -12.81
N LYS A 41 -4.05 -9.73 -11.72
CA LYS A 41 -4.90 -9.47 -10.56
C LYS A 41 -6.22 -8.80 -10.94
N SER A 42 -6.17 -7.66 -11.63
CA SER A 42 -7.38 -6.95 -12.10
C SER A 42 -8.19 -7.76 -13.11
N THR A 43 -7.53 -8.59 -13.94
CA THR A 43 -8.20 -9.53 -14.85
C THR A 43 -9.02 -10.55 -14.08
N LEU A 44 -8.48 -11.13 -13.00
CA LEU A 44 -9.22 -12.06 -12.16
C LEU A 44 -10.44 -11.39 -11.51
N LEU A 45 -10.29 -10.16 -11.00
CA LEU A 45 -11.42 -9.37 -10.47
C LEU A 45 -12.51 -9.17 -11.53
N LYS A 46 -12.15 -8.80 -12.76
CA LYS A 46 -13.09 -8.61 -13.88
C LYS A 46 -13.78 -9.92 -14.28
N ILE A 47 -13.08 -11.04 -14.24
CA ILE A 47 -13.68 -12.37 -14.52
C ILE A 47 -14.70 -12.71 -13.44
N LEU A 48 -14.38 -12.51 -12.15
CA LEU A 48 -15.33 -12.74 -11.05
C LEU A 48 -16.56 -11.83 -11.14
N ALA A 49 -16.35 -10.57 -11.55
CA ALA A 49 -17.41 -9.61 -11.81
C ALA A 49 -18.29 -10.00 -13.03
N GLY A 50 -17.79 -10.87 -13.93
CA GLY A 50 -18.47 -11.24 -15.17
C GLY A 50 -18.31 -10.22 -16.29
N ILE A 51 -17.32 -9.32 -16.17
CA ILE A 51 -16.99 -8.30 -17.18
C ILE A 51 -16.06 -8.87 -18.24
N GLU A 52 -15.18 -9.79 -17.85
CA GLU A 52 -14.19 -10.41 -18.74
C GLU A 52 -14.41 -11.93 -18.83
N ASN A 53 -14.22 -12.50 -20.01
CA ASN A 53 -14.36 -13.94 -20.23
C ASN A 53 -13.06 -14.68 -19.88
N TYR A 54 -13.19 -15.94 -19.51
CA TYR A 54 -12.09 -16.88 -19.30
C TYR A 54 -12.05 -17.94 -20.40
N ASP A 55 -10.89 -18.61 -20.59
CA ASP A 55 -10.68 -19.51 -21.72
C ASP A 55 -11.22 -20.94 -21.43
N SER A 56 -11.04 -21.42 -20.20
CA SER A 56 -11.56 -22.72 -19.75
C SER A 56 -11.69 -22.76 -18.22
N GLY A 57 -12.42 -23.75 -17.72
CA GLY A 57 -12.74 -23.92 -16.31
C GLY A 57 -14.23 -23.64 -16.03
N THR A 58 -14.59 -23.60 -14.75
CA THR A 58 -15.98 -23.37 -14.31
C THR A 58 -16.01 -22.37 -13.16
N ILE A 59 -16.97 -21.45 -13.21
CA ILE A 59 -17.26 -20.53 -12.09
C ILE A 59 -18.69 -20.81 -11.64
N ILE A 60 -18.84 -21.31 -10.44
CA ILE A 60 -20.13 -21.57 -9.80
C ILE A 60 -20.44 -20.39 -8.89
N LYS A 61 -21.54 -19.70 -9.15
CA LYS A 61 -22.03 -18.57 -8.36
C LYS A 61 -23.31 -18.95 -7.63
N LYS A 62 -23.49 -18.48 -6.40
CA LYS A 62 -24.74 -18.59 -5.64
C LYS A 62 -25.87 -17.93 -6.43
N ASN A 63 -27.04 -18.55 -6.49
CA ASN A 63 -28.21 -18.00 -7.18
C ASN A 63 -28.59 -16.63 -6.58
N GLY A 64 -28.76 -15.63 -7.45
CA GLY A 64 -29.16 -14.28 -7.04
C GLY A 64 -28.05 -13.46 -6.37
N ILE A 65 -26.79 -13.91 -6.38
CA ILE A 65 -25.66 -13.15 -5.79
C ILE A 65 -25.54 -11.76 -6.41
N LYS A 66 -25.42 -10.76 -5.55
CA LYS A 66 -25.15 -9.38 -5.95
C LYS A 66 -23.65 -9.10 -5.80
N ILE A 67 -22.99 -8.88 -6.94
CA ILE A 67 -21.55 -8.55 -7.00
C ILE A 67 -21.41 -7.10 -7.41
N HIS A 68 -20.66 -6.33 -6.65
CA HIS A 68 -20.25 -4.97 -7.03
C HIS A 68 -18.73 -4.91 -7.26
N TYR A 69 -18.30 -4.28 -8.35
CA TYR A 69 -16.89 -4.14 -8.72
C TYR A 69 -16.49 -2.68 -8.80
N LEU A 70 -15.48 -2.30 -8.01
CA LEU A 70 -14.80 -1.01 -8.09
C LEU A 70 -13.58 -1.16 -9.00
N PRO A 71 -13.59 -0.61 -10.23
CA PRO A 71 -12.44 -0.65 -11.12
C PRO A 71 -11.38 0.37 -10.74
N GLN A 72 -10.13 0.12 -11.15
CA GLN A 72 -9.03 1.06 -10.97
C GLN A 72 -9.28 2.42 -11.65
N ASN A 73 -9.93 2.42 -12.83
CA ASN A 73 -10.36 3.62 -13.55
C ASN A 73 -11.89 3.61 -13.66
N PRO A 74 -12.60 4.38 -12.80
CA PRO A 74 -14.05 4.41 -12.80
C PRO A 74 -14.61 5.26 -13.93
N GLU A 75 -15.74 4.82 -14.48
CA GLU A 75 -16.57 5.57 -15.43
C GLU A 75 -17.90 5.93 -14.76
N PHE A 76 -18.40 7.12 -15.02
CA PHE A 76 -19.63 7.65 -14.44
C PHE A 76 -20.67 7.88 -15.53
N LYS A 77 -21.95 7.77 -15.18
CA LYS A 77 -23.08 7.95 -16.11
C LYS A 77 -23.58 9.38 -16.11
N THR A 78 -23.40 10.09 -15.00
CA THR A 78 -23.80 11.49 -14.84
C THR A 78 -22.57 12.35 -14.56
N ASP A 79 -22.64 13.63 -14.87
CA ASP A 79 -21.55 14.59 -14.60
C ASP A 79 -21.66 15.21 -13.18
N CYS A 80 -22.76 15.00 -12.45
CA CYS A 80 -22.94 15.48 -11.08
C CYS A 80 -22.70 14.36 -10.06
N VAL A 81 -21.91 14.61 -9.02
CA VAL A 81 -21.61 13.65 -7.96
C VAL A 81 -22.89 13.17 -7.27
N TRP A 82 -23.77 14.08 -6.89
CA TRP A 82 -24.98 13.73 -6.16
C TRP A 82 -25.96 12.92 -7.02
N ASP A 83 -26.12 13.29 -8.29
CA ASP A 83 -27.00 12.56 -9.20
C ASP A 83 -26.52 11.12 -9.44
N GLU A 84 -25.21 10.91 -9.57
CA GLU A 84 -24.62 9.57 -9.71
C GLU A 84 -24.89 8.72 -8.48
N ILE A 85 -24.72 9.30 -7.29
CA ILE A 85 -24.97 8.60 -6.02
C ILE A 85 -26.46 8.24 -5.88
N GLN A 86 -27.36 9.16 -6.19
CA GLN A 86 -28.79 8.89 -6.16
C GLN A 86 -29.18 7.82 -7.17
N LEU A 87 -28.60 7.85 -8.38
CA LEU A 87 -28.84 6.85 -9.41
C LEU A 87 -28.42 5.44 -8.95
N VAL A 88 -27.30 5.29 -8.25
CA VAL A 88 -26.83 4.03 -7.71
C VAL A 88 -27.69 3.60 -6.52
N ASN A 89 -27.96 4.52 -5.60
CA ASN A 89 -28.74 4.24 -4.39
C ASN A 89 -30.19 3.83 -4.70
N SER A 90 -30.80 4.41 -5.74
CA SER A 90 -32.18 4.06 -6.18
C SER A 90 -32.30 2.62 -6.69
N LYS A 91 -31.19 1.98 -7.06
CA LYS A 91 -31.17 0.57 -7.52
C LYS A 91 -30.97 -0.42 -6.38
N ASN A 92 -30.65 0.05 -5.18
CA ASN A 92 -30.54 -0.80 -4.00
C ASN A 92 -31.94 -1.27 -3.55
N GLU A 93 -32.06 -2.52 -3.13
CA GLU A 93 -33.29 -3.03 -2.50
C GLU A 93 -33.63 -2.29 -1.21
N HIS A 94 -32.59 -1.88 -0.48
CA HIS A 94 -32.68 -1.04 0.71
C HIS A 94 -31.84 0.21 0.48
N PRO A 95 -32.44 1.31 0.00
CA PRO A 95 -31.73 2.54 -0.21
C PRO A 95 -31.10 3.07 1.09
N VAL A 96 -29.85 3.46 1.01
CA VAL A 96 -29.12 4.06 2.13
C VAL A 96 -29.67 5.46 2.38
N ALA A 97 -29.80 5.86 3.63
CA ALA A 97 -30.32 7.17 3.99
C ALA A 97 -29.39 8.31 3.53
N GLU A 98 -29.95 9.43 3.12
CA GLU A 98 -29.20 10.58 2.56
C GLU A 98 -28.08 11.09 3.49
N PHE A 99 -28.35 11.13 4.81
CA PHE A 99 -27.35 11.58 5.77
C PHE A 99 -26.13 10.63 5.84
N GLU A 100 -26.36 9.32 5.65
CA GLU A 100 -25.30 8.32 5.66
C GLU A 100 -24.46 8.41 4.37
N LEU A 101 -25.09 8.61 3.22
CA LEU A 101 -24.42 8.87 1.94
C LEU A 101 -23.50 10.11 2.05
N LYS A 102 -24.04 11.22 2.58
CA LYS A 102 -23.26 12.45 2.81
C LYS A 102 -22.13 12.24 3.81
N SER A 103 -22.35 11.43 4.86
CA SER A 103 -21.31 11.09 5.81
C SER A 103 -20.16 10.34 5.16
N ILE A 104 -20.43 9.32 4.33
CA ILE A 104 -19.42 8.57 3.59
C ILE A 104 -18.62 9.49 2.67
N LEU A 105 -19.29 10.36 1.90
CA LEU A 105 -18.64 11.33 1.02
C LEU A 105 -17.73 12.28 1.79
N THR A 106 -18.22 12.84 2.90
CA THR A 106 -17.44 13.74 3.75
C THR A 106 -16.21 13.05 4.32
N LYS A 107 -16.35 11.80 4.76
CA LYS A 107 -15.21 10.99 5.24
C LYS A 107 -14.17 10.70 4.16
N LEU A 108 -14.58 10.65 2.91
CA LEU A 108 -13.70 10.52 1.76
C LEU A 108 -13.25 11.89 1.18
N GLY A 109 -13.45 12.99 1.95
CA GLY A 109 -12.99 14.34 1.60
C GLY A 109 -13.73 14.96 0.42
N ILE A 110 -14.99 14.57 0.20
CA ILE A 110 -15.86 15.16 -0.82
C ILE A 110 -16.92 15.97 -0.09
N THR A 111 -16.75 17.28 -0.06
CA THR A 111 -17.64 18.23 0.64
C THR A 111 -18.61 18.93 -0.29
N ASP A 112 -18.24 19.14 -1.55
CA ASP A 112 -19.12 19.70 -2.58
C ASP A 112 -19.79 18.57 -3.37
N TYR A 113 -21.02 18.27 -3.00
CA TYR A 113 -21.80 17.18 -3.62
C TYR A 113 -22.38 17.56 -4.98
N GLN A 114 -22.44 18.86 -5.31
CA GLN A 114 -22.99 19.36 -6.57
C GLN A 114 -21.91 19.57 -7.64
N SER A 115 -20.65 19.32 -7.31
CA SER A 115 -19.57 19.51 -8.26
C SER A 115 -19.68 18.56 -9.46
N ALA A 116 -19.24 19.06 -10.62
CA ALA A 116 -19.19 18.27 -11.84
C ALA A 116 -17.99 17.30 -11.80
N MET A 117 -18.21 16.05 -12.23
CA MET A 117 -17.16 15.02 -12.32
C MET A 117 -16.02 15.43 -13.26
N SER A 118 -16.37 16.19 -14.32
CA SER A 118 -15.40 16.73 -15.28
C SER A 118 -14.38 17.70 -14.66
N ASN A 119 -14.77 18.40 -13.58
CA ASN A 119 -13.92 19.36 -12.86
C ASN A 119 -13.07 18.68 -11.76
N MET A 120 -13.30 17.40 -11.47
CA MET A 120 -12.61 16.67 -10.43
C MET A 120 -11.27 16.10 -10.89
N SER A 121 -10.29 16.11 -10.00
CA SER A 121 -9.04 15.38 -10.19
C SER A 121 -9.29 13.87 -10.29
N GLY A 122 -8.34 13.12 -10.87
CA GLY A 122 -8.42 11.66 -10.95
C GLY A 122 -8.57 10.99 -9.56
N GLY A 123 -7.88 11.52 -8.55
CA GLY A 123 -8.01 11.04 -7.17
C GLY A 123 -9.38 11.31 -6.56
N GLN A 124 -9.95 12.49 -6.79
CA GLN A 124 -11.32 12.81 -6.34
C GLN A 124 -12.35 11.89 -7.00
N ARG A 125 -12.24 11.65 -8.30
CA ARG A 125 -13.12 10.71 -9.03
C ARG A 125 -13.04 9.29 -8.47
N LYS A 126 -11.84 8.79 -8.14
CA LYS A 126 -11.68 7.48 -7.49
C LYS A 126 -12.35 7.43 -6.11
N ARG A 127 -12.26 8.50 -5.32
CA ARG A 127 -12.93 8.59 -4.01
C ARG A 127 -14.45 8.59 -4.12
N VAL A 128 -15.01 9.28 -5.14
CA VAL A 128 -16.45 9.19 -5.45
C VAL A 128 -16.85 7.75 -5.82
N ALA A 129 -16.08 7.09 -6.68
CA ALA A 129 -16.36 5.70 -7.06
C ALA A 129 -16.29 4.74 -5.87
N LEU A 130 -15.33 4.95 -4.96
CA LEU A 130 -15.27 4.20 -3.70
C LEU A 130 -16.51 4.44 -2.85
N ALA A 131 -16.95 5.70 -2.68
CA ALA A 131 -18.20 6.01 -1.98
C ALA A 131 -19.40 5.27 -2.58
N LEU A 132 -19.54 5.28 -3.92
CA LEU A 132 -20.58 4.53 -4.63
C LEU A 132 -20.52 3.03 -4.35
N ALA A 133 -19.32 2.44 -4.34
CA ALA A 133 -19.13 1.03 -4.04
C ALA A 133 -19.53 0.68 -2.61
N LEU A 134 -19.21 1.53 -1.65
CA LEU A 134 -19.55 1.33 -0.22
C LEU A 134 -21.04 1.54 0.06
N CYS A 135 -21.71 2.39 -0.73
CA CYS A 135 -23.16 2.62 -0.63
C CYS A 135 -23.99 1.54 -1.34
N THR A 136 -23.37 0.69 -2.15
CA THR A 136 -24.09 -0.35 -2.90
C THR A 136 -24.30 -1.58 -2.03
N SER A 137 -25.56 -2.01 -1.87
CA SER A 137 -25.89 -3.28 -1.19
C SER A 137 -25.47 -4.45 -2.07
N CYS A 138 -24.48 -5.22 -1.64
CA CYS A 138 -23.96 -6.39 -2.34
C CYS A 138 -23.56 -7.52 -1.38
N ASP A 139 -23.58 -8.76 -1.89
CA ASP A 139 -23.08 -9.93 -1.15
C ASP A 139 -21.56 -10.03 -1.26
N LEU A 140 -21.00 -9.64 -2.41
CA LEU A 140 -19.58 -9.66 -2.70
C LEU A 140 -19.13 -8.32 -3.26
N LEU A 141 -18.19 -7.69 -2.58
CA LEU A 141 -17.55 -6.44 -2.97
C LEU A 141 -16.15 -6.74 -3.54
N LEU A 142 -15.93 -6.40 -4.81
CA LEU A 142 -14.66 -6.55 -5.51
C LEU A 142 -14.00 -5.18 -5.59
N LEU A 143 -12.81 -5.01 -5.00
CA LEU A 143 -12.11 -3.74 -4.91
C LEU A 143 -10.73 -3.82 -5.59
N ASP A 144 -10.50 -2.96 -6.58
CA ASP A 144 -9.22 -2.87 -7.28
C ASP A 144 -8.48 -1.59 -6.85
N GLU A 145 -7.47 -1.72 -5.97
CA GLU A 145 -6.66 -0.67 -5.37
C GLU A 145 -7.49 0.43 -4.65
N PRO A 146 -8.32 0.07 -3.64
CA PRO A 146 -9.20 1.03 -2.98
C PRO A 146 -8.48 2.06 -2.11
N THR A 147 -7.25 1.78 -1.68
CA THR A 147 -6.44 2.66 -0.81
C THR A 147 -5.68 3.74 -1.57
N ASN A 148 -5.52 3.60 -2.90
CA ASN A 148 -4.82 4.57 -3.72
C ASN A 148 -5.51 5.94 -3.71
N HIS A 149 -4.72 7.00 -3.52
CA HIS A 149 -5.16 8.41 -3.44
C HIS A 149 -6.00 8.76 -2.19
N LEU A 150 -6.02 7.90 -1.19
CA LEU A 150 -6.53 8.21 0.14
C LEU A 150 -5.40 8.72 1.03
N ASP A 151 -5.70 9.65 1.92
CA ASP A 151 -4.81 10.00 3.02
C ASP A 151 -4.98 9.02 4.19
N ASN A 152 -4.10 9.12 5.17
CA ASN A 152 -4.06 8.17 6.28
C ASN A 152 -5.36 8.12 7.10
N ASP A 153 -6.05 9.24 7.27
CA ASP A 153 -7.30 9.31 8.03
C ASP A 153 -8.45 8.64 7.28
N MET A 154 -8.48 8.81 5.95
CA MET A 154 -9.43 8.13 5.07
C MET A 154 -9.18 6.62 5.04
N VAL A 155 -7.91 6.19 4.98
CA VAL A 155 -7.53 4.77 5.02
C VAL A 155 -7.96 4.15 6.36
N GLU A 156 -7.68 4.78 7.50
CA GLU A 156 -8.09 4.28 8.83
C GLU A 156 -9.62 4.18 8.95
N TRP A 157 -10.34 5.16 8.41
CA TRP A 157 -11.80 5.09 8.36
C TRP A 157 -12.28 3.93 7.48
N LEU A 158 -11.69 3.74 6.29
CA LEU A 158 -12.05 2.67 5.36
C LEU A 158 -11.78 1.29 5.98
N GLU A 159 -10.64 1.10 6.64
CA GLU A 159 -10.32 -0.12 7.41
C GLU A 159 -11.45 -0.47 8.36
N ASN A 160 -11.82 0.49 9.23
CA ASN A 160 -12.87 0.29 10.23
C ASN A 160 -14.25 0.01 9.59
N TYR A 161 -14.54 0.62 8.45
CA TYR A 161 -15.77 0.40 7.70
C TYR A 161 -15.82 -1.03 7.13
N LEU A 162 -14.76 -1.47 6.45
CA LEU A 162 -14.70 -2.79 5.83
C LEU A 162 -14.63 -3.93 6.86
N ILE A 163 -13.97 -3.72 8.00
CA ILE A 163 -13.96 -4.70 9.11
C ILE A 163 -15.38 -4.97 9.60
N ARG A 164 -16.22 -3.93 9.69
CA ARG A 164 -17.62 -4.03 10.17
C ARG A 164 -18.60 -4.49 9.08
N SER A 165 -18.20 -4.43 7.83
CA SER A 165 -19.05 -4.85 6.71
C SER A 165 -19.39 -6.34 6.79
N LYS A 166 -20.64 -6.67 6.52
CA LYS A 166 -21.15 -8.07 6.46
C LYS A 166 -20.93 -8.71 5.09
N SER A 167 -20.69 -7.91 4.05
CA SER A 167 -20.42 -8.42 2.70
C SER A 167 -19.07 -9.12 2.66
N ALA A 168 -18.96 -10.16 1.86
CA ALA A 168 -17.66 -10.72 1.50
C ALA A 168 -16.88 -9.68 0.68
N ILE A 169 -15.57 -9.63 0.89
CA ILE A 169 -14.69 -8.67 0.23
C ILE A 169 -13.58 -9.45 -0.47
N PHE A 170 -13.36 -9.14 -1.75
CA PHE A 170 -12.21 -9.64 -2.49
C PHE A 170 -11.50 -8.43 -3.10
N MET A 171 -10.28 -8.16 -2.63
CA MET A 171 -9.59 -6.92 -2.97
C MET A 171 -8.17 -7.15 -3.48
N VAL A 172 -7.71 -6.20 -4.29
CA VAL A 172 -6.30 -6.00 -4.64
C VAL A 172 -5.84 -4.71 -3.97
N THR A 173 -4.81 -4.74 -3.15
CA THR A 173 -4.14 -3.55 -2.61
C THR A 173 -2.70 -3.87 -2.27
N HIS A 174 -1.87 -2.84 -2.23
CA HIS A 174 -0.45 -2.92 -1.86
C HIS A 174 -0.17 -2.31 -0.49
N ASP A 175 -1.20 -1.80 0.21
CA ASP A 175 -1.11 -1.30 1.58
C ASP A 175 -1.03 -2.46 2.58
N ARG A 176 0.15 -2.71 3.13
CA ARG A 176 0.46 -3.85 4.00
C ARG A 176 -0.27 -3.76 5.35
N TYR A 177 -0.38 -2.56 5.94
CA TYR A 177 -1.14 -2.37 7.18
C TYR A 177 -2.63 -2.61 6.97
N PHE A 178 -3.15 -2.15 5.85
CA PHE A 178 -4.54 -2.39 5.47
C PHE A 178 -4.81 -3.89 5.30
N LEU A 179 -3.91 -4.60 4.61
CA LEU A 179 -3.99 -6.06 4.44
C LEU A 179 -3.99 -6.79 5.78
N ASP A 180 -3.11 -6.40 6.68
CA ASP A 180 -2.96 -7.05 7.98
C ASP A 180 -4.18 -6.87 8.88
N ARG A 181 -4.82 -5.69 8.83
CA ARG A 181 -5.97 -5.36 9.68
C ARG A 181 -7.32 -5.84 9.15
N VAL A 182 -7.50 -5.84 7.84
CA VAL A 182 -8.80 -6.11 7.20
C VAL A 182 -8.92 -7.55 6.73
N CYS A 183 -7.84 -8.16 6.21
CA CYS A 183 -7.94 -9.44 5.53
C CYS A 183 -7.84 -10.64 6.48
N THR A 184 -8.66 -11.65 6.23
CA THR A 184 -8.65 -12.93 6.95
C THR A 184 -8.05 -14.06 6.10
N LYS A 185 -7.89 -13.83 4.81
CA LYS A 185 -7.34 -14.78 3.85
C LYS A 185 -6.54 -14.04 2.78
N MET A 186 -5.38 -14.55 2.44
CA MET A 186 -4.51 -14.01 1.40
C MET A 186 -4.40 -15.01 0.25
N ILE A 187 -4.50 -14.53 -0.98
CA ILE A 187 -4.30 -15.32 -2.19
C ILE A 187 -3.15 -14.69 -2.97
N GLU A 188 -2.06 -15.45 -3.16
CA GLU A 188 -0.93 -15.01 -3.98
C GLU A 188 -1.06 -15.55 -5.39
N LEU A 189 -0.98 -14.66 -6.39
CA LEU A 189 -0.92 -15.01 -7.80
C LEU A 189 0.53 -14.87 -8.29
N ASP A 190 1.21 -16.01 -8.49
CA ASP A 190 2.59 -16.05 -8.97
C ASP A 190 2.70 -16.89 -10.24
N GLN A 191 3.06 -16.24 -11.36
CA GLN A 191 3.25 -16.85 -12.68
C GLN A 191 2.06 -17.72 -13.16
N GLY A 192 0.84 -17.34 -12.77
CA GLY A 192 -0.39 -18.03 -13.13
C GLY A 192 -0.82 -19.15 -12.16
N ASP A 193 0.00 -19.45 -11.15
CA ASP A 193 -0.33 -20.36 -10.06
C ASP A 193 -0.92 -19.57 -8.88
N LEU A 194 -1.85 -20.17 -8.14
CA LEU A 194 -2.51 -19.57 -6.98
C LEU A 194 -2.07 -20.28 -5.70
N TYR A 195 -1.66 -19.49 -4.69
CA TYR A 195 -1.33 -19.99 -3.35
C TYR A 195 -2.26 -19.33 -2.34
N ILE A 196 -2.97 -20.15 -1.55
CA ILE A 196 -3.94 -19.68 -0.57
C ILE A 196 -3.32 -19.76 0.82
N HIS A 197 -3.37 -18.65 1.54
CA HIS A 197 -2.89 -18.52 2.92
C HIS A 197 -4.06 -18.08 3.80
N ASN A 198 -4.40 -18.90 4.80
CA ASN A 198 -5.41 -18.54 5.79
C ASN A 198 -4.74 -17.74 6.90
N GLY A 199 -5.08 -16.46 7.01
CA GLY A 199 -4.51 -15.51 7.94
C GLY A 199 -4.33 -14.13 7.32
N ASN A 200 -3.71 -13.24 8.10
CA ASN A 200 -3.38 -11.88 7.73
C ASN A 200 -2.06 -11.80 6.91
N TYR A 201 -1.58 -10.59 6.70
CA TYR A 201 -0.36 -10.35 5.91
C TYR A 201 0.90 -10.95 6.56
N GLU A 202 1.01 -10.91 7.88
CA GLU A 202 2.14 -11.48 8.63
C GLU A 202 2.24 -13.00 8.43
N VAL A 203 1.12 -13.72 8.57
CA VAL A 203 1.04 -15.17 8.32
C VAL A 203 1.39 -15.51 6.86
N TYR A 204 0.99 -14.66 5.92
CA TYR A 204 1.39 -14.82 4.52
C TYR A 204 2.91 -14.76 4.34
N LEU A 205 3.58 -13.78 4.97
CA LEU A 205 5.04 -13.64 4.87
C LEU A 205 5.76 -14.86 5.40
N GLU A 206 5.40 -15.36 6.57
CA GLU A 206 5.99 -16.58 7.18
C GLU A 206 5.82 -17.81 6.26
N ASN A 207 4.61 -18.01 5.75
CA ASN A 207 4.32 -19.11 4.83
C ASN A 207 5.08 -19.01 3.52
N LYS A 208 5.25 -17.79 2.99
CA LYS A 208 6.01 -17.52 1.77
C LYS A 208 7.49 -17.81 1.97
N GLU A 209 8.09 -17.35 3.06
CA GLU A 209 9.50 -17.64 3.39
C GLU A 209 9.73 -19.16 3.49
N THR A 210 8.88 -19.86 4.23
CA THR A 210 8.94 -21.32 4.38
C THR A 210 8.84 -22.02 3.01
N ARG A 211 7.93 -21.57 2.14
CA ARG A 211 7.79 -22.12 0.78
C ARG A 211 9.06 -21.89 -0.05
N ILE A 212 9.59 -20.67 -0.04
CA ILE A 212 10.80 -20.30 -0.78
C ILE A 212 11.99 -21.16 -0.31
N GLU A 213 12.16 -21.38 0.98
CA GLU A 213 13.21 -22.24 1.52
C GLU A 213 13.04 -23.71 1.07
N GLN A 214 11.82 -24.23 1.12
CA GLN A 214 11.53 -25.59 0.65
C GLN A 214 11.81 -25.74 -0.84
N GLU A 215 11.42 -24.76 -1.67
CA GLU A 215 11.70 -24.74 -3.11
C GLU A 215 13.21 -24.68 -3.39
N LYS A 216 13.98 -23.87 -2.67
CA LYS A 216 15.46 -23.81 -2.76
C LYS A 216 16.10 -25.15 -2.43
N LEU A 217 15.68 -25.78 -1.32
CA LEU A 217 16.16 -27.09 -0.93
C LEU A 217 15.82 -28.17 -1.96
N ALA A 218 14.60 -28.15 -2.52
CA ALA A 218 14.18 -29.08 -3.56
C ALA A 218 14.98 -28.88 -4.86
N ALA A 219 15.19 -27.62 -5.26
CA ALA A 219 16.00 -27.26 -6.44
C ALA A 219 17.46 -27.72 -6.28
N HIS A 220 18.04 -27.50 -5.10
CA HIS A 220 19.41 -27.95 -4.79
C HIS A 220 19.52 -29.48 -4.83
N LYS A 221 18.59 -30.22 -4.22
CA LYS A 221 18.53 -31.69 -4.28
C LYS A 221 18.40 -32.20 -5.72
N HIS A 222 17.52 -31.56 -6.51
CA HIS A 222 17.35 -31.90 -7.93
C HIS A 222 18.61 -31.64 -8.75
N LYS A 223 19.25 -30.45 -8.58
CA LYS A 223 20.51 -30.11 -9.24
C LYS A 223 21.62 -31.13 -8.97
N ASN A 224 21.74 -31.55 -7.71
CA ASN A 224 22.72 -32.57 -7.31
C ASN A 224 22.40 -33.96 -7.93
N LEU A 225 21.10 -34.34 -7.92
CA LEU A 225 20.67 -35.59 -8.54
C LEU A 225 20.88 -35.55 -10.07
N TYR A 226 20.51 -34.46 -10.74
CA TYR A 226 20.72 -34.27 -12.16
C TYR A 226 22.22 -34.34 -12.53
N LYS A 227 23.09 -33.70 -11.73
CA LYS A 227 24.54 -33.74 -11.93
C LYS A 227 25.07 -35.17 -11.84
N LYS A 228 24.65 -35.95 -10.82
CA LYS A 228 25.02 -37.35 -10.68
C LYS A 228 24.54 -38.22 -11.85
N GLU A 229 23.30 -38.04 -12.30
CA GLU A 229 22.76 -38.78 -13.43
C GLU A 229 23.41 -38.36 -14.78
N LEU A 230 23.76 -37.08 -14.93
CA LEU A 230 24.49 -36.58 -16.09
C LEU A 230 25.91 -37.16 -16.17
N GLU A 231 26.62 -37.24 -15.04
CA GLU A 231 27.93 -37.88 -14.97
C GLU A 231 27.83 -39.38 -15.34
N TRP A 232 26.80 -40.06 -14.88
CA TRP A 232 26.53 -41.46 -15.24
C TRP A 232 26.20 -41.61 -16.75
N VAL A 233 25.41 -40.71 -17.32
CA VAL A 233 25.10 -40.69 -18.76
C VAL A 233 26.39 -40.45 -19.59
N ARG A 234 27.28 -39.57 -19.12
CA ARG A 234 28.56 -39.24 -19.80
C ARG A 234 29.64 -40.34 -19.67
N ALA A 235 29.65 -41.05 -18.55
CA ALA A 235 30.67 -42.07 -18.26
C ALA A 235 30.69 -43.27 -19.23
N GLY A 236 29.81 -43.30 -20.23
CA GLY A 236 29.82 -44.38 -21.26
C GLY A 236 29.39 -45.75 -20.70
N VAL A 237 29.31 -46.73 -21.58
CA VAL A 237 29.08 -48.15 -21.21
C VAL A 237 30.43 -48.79 -20.99
N GLN A 238 30.77 -49.11 -19.74
CA GLN A 238 31.91 -50.02 -19.47
C GLN A 238 31.54 -51.40 -20.03
N ALA A 239 32.42 -51.98 -20.80
CA ALA A 239 32.34 -53.22 -21.58
C ALA A 239 31.27 -54.24 -21.07
N ARG A 240 30.32 -54.59 -21.97
CA ARG A 240 29.28 -55.64 -21.85
C ARG A 240 27.99 -55.34 -21.11
N GLY A 241 27.59 -54.07 -20.88
CA GLY A 241 26.29 -53.75 -20.26
C GLY A 241 25.47 -52.80 -21.13
N THR A 242 24.17 -53.07 -21.34
CA THR A 242 23.18 -52.11 -21.88
C THR A 242 22.83 -51.10 -20.81
N LYS A 243 22.81 -49.81 -21.10
CA LYS A 243 22.28 -48.77 -20.20
C LYS A 243 20.83 -49.10 -19.87
N SER A 244 20.48 -49.08 -18.59
CA SER A 244 19.11 -49.33 -18.15
C SER A 244 18.16 -48.29 -18.71
N ASN A 245 17.21 -48.72 -19.54
CA ASN A 245 16.19 -47.81 -20.15
C ASN A 245 15.41 -47.07 -19.10
N SER A 246 15.11 -47.64 -17.96
CA SER A 246 14.39 -46.98 -16.83
C SER A 246 15.20 -45.81 -16.24
N ARG A 247 16.55 -45.94 -16.17
CA ARG A 247 17.39 -44.85 -15.67
C ARG A 247 17.57 -43.71 -16.69
N LEU A 248 17.58 -44.06 -17.99
CA LEU A 248 17.55 -43.06 -19.06
C LEU A 248 16.22 -42.29 -19.09
N GLN A 249 15.10 -42.99 -18.93
CA GLN A 249 13.78 -42.31 -18.76
C GLN A 249 13.78 -41.39 -17.57
N ARG A 250 14.26 -41.82 -16.42
CA ARG A 250 14.38 -40.99 -15.21
C ARG A 250 15.28 -39.78 -15.41
N PHE A 251 16.38 -39.91 -16.16
CA PHE A 251 17.23 -38.78 -16.52
C PHE A 251 16.49 -37.77 -17.42
N GLU A 252 15.71 -38.26 -18.41
CA GLU A 252 14.90 -37.39 -19.27
C GLU A 252 13.79 -36.65 -18.48
N GLU A 253 13.13 -37.34 -17.54
CA GLU A 253 12.18 -36.72 -16.63
C GLU A 253 12.84 -35.66 -15.74
N LEU A 254 14.03 -35.92 -15.21
CA LEU A 254 14.81 -34.93 -14.45
C LEU A 254 15.25 -33.74 -15.31
N ARG A 255 15.57 -33.97 -16.61
CA ARG A 255 15.92 -32.93 -17.54
C ARG A 255 14.74 -32.04 -17.94
N GLN A 256 13.53 -32.58 -17.98
CA GLN A 256 12.31 -31.85 -18.33
C GLN A 256 11.79 -31.02 -17.15
N LYS A 257 12.07 -31.43 -15.89
CA LYS A 257 11.72 -30.65 -14.70
C LYS A 257 12.57 -29.40 -14.64
N ARG A 258 12.02 -28.27 -15.11
CA ARG A 258 12.61 -26.94 -14.89
C ARG A 258 12.20 -26.46 -13.51
N PHE A 259 13.16 -26.40 -12.59
CA PHE A 259 12.97 -25.64 -11.35
C PHE A 259 13.11 -24.15 -11.68
N LYS A 260 12.24 -23.33 -11.06
CA LYS A 260 12.44 -21.89 -11.04
C LYS A 260 13.85 -21.63 -10.50
N GLN A 261 14.76 -21.09 -11.29
CA GLN A 261 15.97 -20.50 -10.75
C GLN A 261 15.55 -19.21 -10.07
N GLN A 262 15.37 -19.24 -8.77
CA GLN A 262 15.43 -18.03 -7.97
C GLN A 262 16.90 -17.61 -7.94
N GLU A 263 17.19 -16.48 -8.52
CA GLU A 263 18.48 -15.82 -8.33
C GLU A 263 18.61 -15.51 -6.84
N GLU A 264 19.75 -15.88 -6.27
CA GLU A 264 20.10 -15.49 -4.91
C GLU A 264 19.97 -13.98 -4.82
N SER A 265 19.17 -13.49 -3.87
CA SER A 265 19.15 -12.08 -3.51
C SER A 265 20.53 -11.74 -2.93
N LEU A 266 21.43 -11.28 -3.77
CA LEU A 266 22.71 -10.73 -3.33
C LEU A 266 22.40 -9.51 -2.49
N LYS A 267 22.82 -9.51 -1.22
CA LYS A 267 22.76 -8.34 -0.35
C LYS A 267 23.46 -7.18 -1.03
N ILE A 268 22.86 -6.03 -0.97
CA ILE A 268 23.20 -4.88 -1.77
C ILE A 268 23.85 -3.85 -0.83
N ASN A 269 25.12 -3.53 -1.00
CA ASN A 269 25.76 -2.37 -0.36
C ASN A 269 26.01 -1.30 -1.42
N ALA A 270 25.24 -0.22 -1.40
CA ALA A 270 25.35 0.88 -2.38
C ALA A 270 26.66 1.65 -2.17
N THR A 271 27.52 1.69 -3.19
CA THR A 271 28.69 2.57 -3.20
C THR A 271 28.26 3.94 -3.74
N MET A 272 28.43 4.99 -2.95
CA MET A 272 28.00 6.36 -3.31
C MET A 272 29.14 7.31 -3.51
N GLN A 273 28.93 8.32 -4.37
CA GLN A 273 29.76 9.50 -4.40
C GLN A 273 29.69 10.22 -3.05
N ARG A 274 30.87 10.56 -2.51
CA ARG A 274 31.01 11.14 -1.17
C ARG A 274 30.27 12.48 -1.07
N LEU A 275 29.26 12.56 -0.23
CA LEU A 275 28.58 13.81 0.10
C LEU A 275 29.50 14.71 0.95
N GLY A 276 29.70 15.97 0.55
CA GLY A 276 30.50 16.96 1.28
C GLY A 276 29.89 17.34 2.63
N ASN A 277 30.55 18.24 3.37
CA ASN A 277 30.05 18.72 4.67
C ASN A 277 28.81 19.62 4.53
N LYS A 278 28.75 20.42 3.45
CA LYS A 278 27.57 21.23 3.11
C LYS A 278 26.62 20.42 2.22
N THR A 279 25.39 20.27 2.66
CA THR A 279 24.34 19.52 1.99
C THR A 279 23.32 20.49 1.38
N ILE A 280 22.06 20.48 1.84
CA ILE A 280 21.01 21.43 1.48
C ILE A 280 20.61 22.19 2.74
N GLU A 281 20.65 23.52 2.67
CA GLU A 281 20.21 24.40 3.75
C GLU A 281 18.98 25.18 3.28
N CYS A 282 17.86 24.98 3.95
CA CYS A 282 16.59 25.66 3.73
C CYS A 282 16.40 26.73 4.80
N MET A 283 16.25 28.00 4.39
CA MET A 283 16.07 29.13 5.29
C MET A 283 14.77 29.86 5.01
N ASN A 284 13.86 29.83 5.97
CA ASN A 284 12.55 30.48 5.95
C ASN A 284 11.78 30.23 4.65
N LEU A 285 11.78 29.00 4.14
CA LEU A 285 11.12 28.67 2.91
C LEU A 285 9.61 28.76 3.04
N GLY A 286 8.99 29.39 2.03
CA GLY A 286 7.56 29.42 1.86
C GLY A 286 7.16 29.43 0.39
N PHE A 287 5.97 28.91 0.11
CA PHE A 287 5.44 28.84 -1.23
C PHE A 287 3.94 29.10 -1.24
N ASP A 288 3.55 30.09 -2.05
CA ASP A 288 2.17 30.51 -2.26
C ASP A 288 1.78 30.37 -3.72
N TYR A 289 0.60 29.82 -3.98
CA TYR A 289 -0.11 30.01 -5.23
C TYR A 289 -0.99 31.27 -5.15
N PRO A 290 -1.41 31.87 -6.28
CA PRO A 290 -2.21 33.11 -6.26
C PRO A 290 -3.46 33.05 -5.38
N GLU A 291 -4.04 31.87 -5.21
CA GLU A 291 -5.30 31.67 -4.48
C GLU A 291 -5.12 30.94 -3.15
N LYS A 292 -3.95 30.37 -2.87
CA LYS A 292 -3.73 29.54 -1.69
C LYS A 292 -2.29 29.55 -1.23
N SER A 293 -2.06 29.93 0.04
CA SER A 293 -0.77 29.67 0.72
C SER A 293 -0.65 28.19 1.02
N LEU A 294 0.49 27.58 0.70
CA LEU A 294 0.72 26.17 0.93
C LEU A 294 1.52 25.93 2.21
N PHE A 295 2.67 26.60 2.32
CA PHE A 295 3.51 26.49 3.52
C PHE A 295 4.40 27.72 3.69
N HIS A 296 4.82 27.96 4.91
CA HIS A 296 5.74 29.05 5.28
C HIS A 296 6.70 28.63 6.41
N ASP A 297 7.73 29.42 6.61
CA ASP A 297 8.71 29.28 7.70
C ASP A 297 9.37 27.89 7.81
N PHE A 298 9.52 27.18 6.68
CA PHE A 298 10.25 25.93 6.70
C PHE A 298 11.75 26.16 6.78
N ASN A 299 12.33 25.78 7.93
CA ASN A 299 13.74 25.89 8.23
C ASN A 299 14.34 24.52 8.49
N TYR A 300 15.31 24.10 7.68
CA TYR A 300 15.97 22.83 7.88
C TYR A 300 17.36 22.77 7.23
N VAL A 301 18.32 22.17 7.93
CA VAL A 301 19.63 21.81 7.40
C VAL A 301 19.68 20.29 7.24
N LEU A 302 19.69 19.82 6.00
CA LEU A 302 19.71 18.39 5.70
C LEU A 302 21.06 17.80 6.11
N LEU A 303 21.05 16.74 6.90
CA LEU A 303 22.25 15.99 7.28
C LEU A 303 22.53 14.88 6.25
N ARG A 304 23.79 14.38 6.24
CA ARG A 304 24.25 13.41 5.23
C ARG A 304 23.48 12.10 5.16
N GLN A 305 22.96 11.65 6.29
CA GLN A 305 22.26 10.37 6.43
C GLN A 305 20.83 10.58 6.95
N ASP A 306 20.28 11.78 6.76
CA ASP A 306 18.91 12.05 7.17
C ASP A 306 17.92 11.19 6.39
N ARG A 307 16.98 10.61 7.11
CA ARG A 307 15.85 9.84 6.59
C ARG A 307 14.57 10.49 7.04
N ILE A 308 13.97 11.28 6.14
CA ILE A 308 12.86 12.19 6.45
C ILE A 308 11.60 11.76 5.73
N GLY A 309 10.51 11.58 6.48
CA GLY A 309 9.16 11.43 5.96
C GLY A 309 8.41 12.76 6.02
N ILE A 310 7.64 13.10 4.99
CA ILE A 310 6.74 14.24 4.98
C ILE A 310 5.30 13.73 4.94
N ILE A 311 4.51 14.13 5.93
CA ILE A 311 3.12 13.71 6.11
C ILE A 311 2.21 14.94 6.13
N GLY A 312 0.98 14.77 5.64
CA GLY A 312 -0.06 15.79 5.65
C GLY A 312 -1.20 15.45 4.70
N GLU A 313 -2.27 16.21 4.75
CA GLU A 313 -3.43 16.03 3.88
C GLU A 313 -3.09 16.15 2.39
N ASN A 314 -3.96 15.62 1.53
CA ASN A 314 -3.81 15.76 0.09
C ASN A 314 -4.00 17.22 -0.32
N GLY A 315 -3.03 17.74 -1.13
CA GLY A 315 -3.06 19.12 -1.60
C GLY A 315 -2.57 20.18 -0.60
N CYS A 316 -1.92 19.76 0.50
CA CYS A 316 -1.30 20.69 1.47
C CYS A 316 0.08 21.24 1.01
N GLY A 317 0.67 20.73 -0.08
CA GLY A 317 1.92 21.26 -0.61
C GLY A 317 3.14 20.33 -0.49
N LYS A 318 2.97 19.05 -0.11
CA LYS A 318 4.08 18.08 0.06
C LYS A 318 4.97 17.96 -1.19
N SER A 319 4.36 17.66 -2.34
CA SER A 319 5.09 17.56 -3.63
C SER A 319 5.69 18.89 -4.05
N THR A 320 5.02 20.02 -3.72
CA THR A 320 5.55 21.35 -3.99
C THR A 320 6.82 21.63 -3.16
N LEU A 321 6.84 21.21 -1.89
CA LEU A 321 8.04 21.32 -1.06
C LEU A 321 9.20 20.51 -1.66
N LEU A 322 8.95 19.28 -2.14
CA LEU A 322 9.98 18.49 -2.83
C LEU A 322 10.44 19.17 -4.14
N ASP A 323 9.52 19.74 -4.94
CA ASP A 323 9.87 20.48 -6.16
C ASP A 323 10.76 21.70 -5.85
N VAL A 324 10.49 22.41 -4.74
CA VAL A 324 11.28 23.55 -4.27
C VAL A 324 12.66 23.07 -3.80
N ILE A 325 12.74 22.00 -3.00
CA ILE A 325 14.01 21.40 -2.55
C ILE A 325 14.83 20.85 -3.73
N ALA A 326 14.17 20.33 -4.76
CA ALA A 326 14.84 19.87 -5.99
C ALA A 326 15.32 21.00 -6.90
N GLY A 327 14.96 22.26 -6.60
CA GLY A 327 15.30 23.43 -7.43
C GLY A 327 14.47 23.56 -8.71
N LEU A 328 13.38 22.79 -8.83
CA LEU A 328 12.48 22.83 -9.99
C LEU A 328 11.47 23.99 -9.92
N LYS A 329 11.18 24.45 -8.70
CA LYS A 329 10.36 25.64 -8.43
C LYS A 329 11.14 26.59 -7.54
N GLN A 330 11.03 27.89 -7.83
CA GLN A 330 11.58 28.93 -6.96
C GLN A 330 10.65 29.14 -5.76
N PRO A 331 11.16 29.19 -4.54
CA PRO A 331 10.34 29.53 -3.37
C PRO A 331 9.77 30.95 -3.50
N THR A 332 8.58 31.20 -2.96
CA THR A 332 8.01 32.55 -2.87
C THR A 332 8.75 33.38 -1.82
N TYR A 333 9.16 32.70 -0.72
CA TYR A 333 9.92 33.31 0.38
C TYR A 333 11.09 32.41 0.76
N GLY A 334 12.13 33.04 1.31
CA GLY A 334 13.30 32.32 1.80
C GLY A 334 14.31 31.97 0.72
N THR A 335 15.31 31.18 1.10
CA THR A 335 16.41 30.79 0.22
C THR A 335 16.82 29.34 0.45
N ILE A 336 17.34 28.71 -0.59
CA ILE A 336 17.95 27.37 -0.52
C ILE A 336 19.40 27.47 -0.96
N GLU A 337 20.29 26.91 -0.15
CA GLU A 337 21.69 26.77 -0.50
C GLU A 337 22.06 25.30 -0.69
N TYR A 338 22.73 25.01 -1.81
CA TYR A 338 23.18 23.65 -2.14
C TYR A 338 24.68 23.52 -1.97
N GLY A 339 25.11 22.40 -1.38
CA GLY A 339 26.55 22.05 -1.36
C GLY A 339 27.02 21.66 -2.77
N THR A 340 28.30 21.92 -3.05
CA THR A 340 28.90 21.69 -4.38
C THR A 340 28.93 20.24 -4.84
N THR A 341 28.79 19.29 -3.91
CA THR A 341 28.79 17.84 -4.19
C THR A 341 27.39 17.22 -4.21
N VAL A 342 26.35 18.05 -4.05
CA VAL A 342 24.96 17.58 -4.01
C VAL A 342 24.53 17.08 -5.39
N LYS A 343 24.05 15.83 -5.43
CA LYS A 343 23.47 15.18 -6.61
C LYS A 343 22.12 14.60 -6.22
N ILE A 344 21.06 15.27 -6.65
CA ILE A 344 19.69 14.93 -6.29
C ILE A 344 19.15 13.93 -7.32
N GLY A 345 18.65 12.78 -6.84
CA GLY A 345 17.78 11.89 -7.58
C GLY A 345 16.34 12.14 -7.16
N TYR A 346 15.51 12.57 -8.09
CA TYR A 346 14.11 12.88 -7.79
C TYR A 346 13.14 11.95 -8.51
N PHE A 347 12.46 11.12 -7.74
CA PHE A 347 11.37 10.28 -8.22
C PHE A 347 10.05 11.02 -8.05
N ARG A 348 9.49 11.50 -9.15
CA ARG A 348 8.25 12.30 -9.20
C ARG A 348 7.03 11.44 -9.42
N GLN A 349 5.86 11.99 -9.11
CA GLN A 349 4.57 11.33 -9.33
C GLN A 349 4.31 10.99 -10.81
N ALA A 350 4.76 11.81 -11.75
CA ALA A 350 4.63 11.56 -13.19
C ALA A 350 5.99 11.67 -13.89
N ASP A 351 6.29 10.71 -14.75
CA ASP A 351 7.41 10.77 -15.67
C ASP A 351 6.98 11.54 -16.93
N GLN A 352 7.64 12.68 -17.21
CA GLN A 352 7.30 13.56 -18.33
C GLN A 352 8.35 13.45 -19.44
N GLY A 353 7.89 13.26 -20.69
CA GLY A 353 8.73 13.40 -21.86
C GLY A 353 9.51 12.16 -22.28
N VAL A 354 9.08 10.96 -21.86
CA VAL A 354 9.74 9.70 -22.26
C VAL A 354 9.29 9.26 -23.64
N ASP A 355 10.24 8.91 -24.52
CA ASP A 355 9.94 8.26 -25.81
C ASP A 355 9.48 6.81 -25.58
N LEU A 356 8.20 6.56 -25.75
CA LEU A 356 7.60 5.24 -25.56
C LEU A 356 8.06 4.19 -26.58
N ASN A 357 8.74 4.58 -27.66
CA ASN A 357 9.29 3.66 -28.66
C ASN A 357 10.67 3.12 -28.29
N MET A 358 11.31 3.70 -27.27
CA MET A 358 12.60 3.26 -26.76
C MET A 358 12.50 1.87 -26.13
N ARG A 359 13.58 1.08 -26.18
CA ARG A 359 13.66 -0.21 -25.49
C ARG A 359 13.97 -0.03 -24.01
N VAL A 360 13.52 -0.97 -23.20
CA VAL A 360 13.74 -0.96 -21.74
C VAL A 360 15.22 -0.83 -21.38
N ILE A 361 16.10 -1.61 -22.05
CA ILE A 361 17.53 -1.57 -21.78
C ILE A 361 18.15 -0.23 -22.20
N ASP A 362 17.77 0.29 -23.37
CA ASP A 362 18.32 1.54 -23.90
C ASP A 362 17.95 2.72 -22.99
N TYR A 363 16.74 2.73 -22.43
CA TYR A 363 16.24 3.75 -21.50
C TYR A 363 17.09 3.84 -20.21
N ILE A 364 17.60 2.71 -19.75
CA ILE A 364 18.49 2.67 -18.58
C ILE A 364 19.93 2.99 -18.99
N GLU A 365 20.43 2.46 -20.13
CA GLU A 365 21.79 2.71 -20.59
C GLU A 365 22.07 4.15 -20.99
N GLU A 366 21.03 4.95 -21.31
CA GLU A 366 21.19 6.40 -21.50
C GLU A 366 21.74 7.11 -20.25
N VAL A 367 21.39 6.62 -19.05
CA VAL A 367 21.85 7.19 -17.79
C VAL A 367 23.19 6.63 -17.38
N SER A 368 23.28 5.30 -17.34
CA SER A 368 24.53 4.60 -17.03
C SER A 368 24.49 3.17 -17.54
N LYS A 369 25.57 2.74 -18.18
CA LYS A 369 25.73 1.34 -18.61
C LYS A 369 26.13 0.43 -17.47
N VAL A 370 26.70 1.01 -16.42
CA VAL A 370 27.31 0.30 -15.30
C VAL A 370 27.21 1.15 -14.06
N ILE A 371 26.90 0.54 -12.93
CA ILE A 371 26.95 1.18 -11.60
C ILE A 371 28.02 0.47 -10.75
N GLU A 372 28.78 1.23 -9.97
CA GLU A 372 29.57 0.68 -8.89
C GLU A 372 28.67 0.36 -7.69
N TYR A 373 28.63 -0.93 -7.31
CA TYR A 373 27.74 -1.41 -6.30
C TYR A 373 28.45 -2.47 -5.45
N ASP A 374 28.62 -2.21 -4.12
CA ASP A 374 29.32 -3.11 -3.17
C ASP A 374 30.66 -3.62 -3.70
N ARG A 375 31.54 -2.74 -4.21
CA ARG A 375 32.82 -3.09 -4.86
C ARG A 375 32.68 -4.01 -6.07
N MET A 376 31.47 -4.23 -6.56
CA MET A 376 31.19 -4.92 -7.81
C MET A 376 30.59 -3.93 -8.81
N THR A 377 30.93 -4.15 -10.07
CA THR A 377 30.36 -3.39 -11.17
C THR A 377 29.14 -4.12 -11.70
N LEU A 378 27.95 -3.52 -11.55
CA LEU A 378 26.70 -4.09 -12.07
C LEU A 378 26.34 -3.45 -13.41
N SER A 379 26.02 -4.28 -14.40
CA SER A 379 25.50 -3.80 -15.67
C SER A 379 24.02 -3.38 -15.57
N ALA A 380 23.56 -2.52 -16.48
CA ALA A 380 22.16 -2.15 -16.61
C ALA A 380 21.24 -3.37 -16.70
N SER A 381 21.67 -4.44 -17.42
CA SER A 381 20.92 -5.69 -17.51
C SER A 381 20.75 -6.39 -16.15
N GLN A 382 21.81 -6.43 -15.33
CA GLN A 382 21.73 -7.01 -13.98
C GLN A 382 20.84 -6.21 -13.05
N MET A 383 20.87 -4.88 -13.15
CA MET A 383 19.99 -4.01 -12.38
C MET A 383 18.53 -4.18 -12.81
N LEU A 384 18.25 -4.32 -14.10
CA LEU A 384 16.92 -4.64 -14.60
C LEU A 384 16.40 -5.97 -14.04
N GLU A 385 17.23 -7.02 -14.03
CA GLU A 385 16.84 -8.32 -13.46
C GLU A 385 16.50 -8.20 -11.95
N ARG A 386 17.28 -7.43 -11.19
CA ARG A 386 17.00 -7.15 -9.76
C ARG A 386 15.68 -6.41 -9.55
N PHE A 387 15.36 -5.47 -10.42
CA PHE A 387 14.08 -4.77 -10.41
C PHE A 387 12.96 -5.54 -11.12
N LEU A 388 13.08 -6.88 -11.13
CA LEU A 388 12.06 -7.81 -11.64
C LEU A 388 11.71 -7.61 -13.12
N PHE A 389 12.69 -7.16 -13.93
CA PHE A 389 12.61 -7.17 -15.41
C PHE A 389 13.40 -8.36 -15.95
N PRO A 390 12.75 -9.47 -16.32
CA PRO A 390 13.45 -10.62 -16.86
C PRO A 390 14.06 -10.29 -18.23
N ARG A 391 15.12 -11.02 -18.64
CA ARG A 391 15.90 -10.75 -19.86
C ARG A 391 15.08 -10.63 -21.14
N ASN A 392 13.99 -11.38 -21.25
CA ASN A 392 13.08 -11.31 -22.40
C ASN A 392 12.37 -9.96 -22.52
N MET A 393 12.25 -9.19 -21.42
CA MET A 393 11.64 -7.85 -21.42
C MET A 393 12.63 -6.73 -21.73
N HIS A 394 13.96 -6.95 -21.64
CA HIS A 394 14.96 -5.89 -21.82
C HIS A 394 14.90 -5.24 -23.20
N TYR A 395 14.53 -6.00 -24.22
CA TYR A 395 14.45 -5.52 -25.61
C TYR A 395 13.04 -5.15 -26.06
N THR A 396 12.06 -5.18 -25.16
CA THR A 396 10.69 -4.70 -25.45
C THR A 396 10.64 -3.17 -25.42
N THR A 397 9.68 -2.58 -26.14
CA THR A 397 9.46 -1.13 -26.12
C THR A 397 8.69 -0.71 -24.86
N LEU A 398 8.93 0.52 -24.38
CA LEU A 398 8.28 1.07 -23.20
C LEU A 398 6.76 1.15 -23.37
N SER A 399 6.27 1.30 -24.60
CA SER A 399 4.83 1.30 -24.92
C SER A 399 4.11 0.00 -24.55
N ARG A 400 4.83 -1.13 -24.50
CA ARG A 400 4.27 -2.45 -24.16
C ARG A 400 4.24 -2.73 -22.65
N LEU A 401 4.89 -1.89 -21.85
CA LEU A 401 4.90 -2.03 -20.39
C LEU A 401 3.57 -1.55 -19.81
N SER A 402 3.12 -2.22 -18.76
CA SER A 402 2.03 -1.73 -17.90
C SER A 402 2.44 -0.44 -17.17
N GLY A 403 1.45 0.28 -16.60
CA GLY A 403 1.70 1.49 -15.82
C GLY A 403 2.67 1.25 -14.66
N GLY A 404 2.45 0.20 -13.87
CA GLY A 404 3.32 -0.17 -12.75
C GLY A 404 4.72 -0.60 -13.19
N GLU A 405 4.86 -1.34 -14.32
CA GLU A 405 6.17 -1.69 -14.87
C GLU A 405 6.93 -0.44 -15.33
N ARG A 406 6.26 0.52 -15.98
CA ARG A 406 6.89 1.80 -16.34
C ARG A 406 7.31 2.60 -15.12
N ARG A 407 6.48 2.64 -14.09
CA ARG A 407 6.77 3.32 -12.83
C ARG A 407 8.02 2.74 -12.15
N ARG A 408 8.10 1.40 -12.08
CA ARG A 408 9.26 0.66 -11.57
C ARG A 408 10.53 0.91 -12.39
N LEU A 409 10.41 0.96 -13.71
CA LEU A 409 11.55 1.27 -14.60
C LEU A 409 12.05 2.71 -14.41
N TYR A 410 11.14 3.66 -14.22
CA TYR A 410 11.48 5.05 -13.92
C TYR A 410 12.21 5.17 -12.57
N LEU A 411 11.73 4.47 -11.54
CA LEU A 411 12.43 4.39 -10.26
C LEU A 411 13.86 3.88 -10.45
N LEU A 412 14.04 2.76 -11.15
CA LEU A 412 15.36 2.22 -11.44
C LEU A 412 16.26 3.25 -12.16
N ARG A 413 15.73 3.99 -13.14
CA ARG A 413 16.49 5.05 -13.82
C ARG A 413 16.98 6.13 -12.87
N VAL A 414 16.16 6.56 -11.91
CA VAL A 414 16.57 7.55 -10.89
C VAL A 414 17.71 7.01 -10.02
N LEU A 415 17.60 5.74 -9.59
CA LEU A 415 18.65 5.10 -8.78
C LEU A 415 19.96 4.89 -9.56
N MET A 416 19.86 4.60 -10.87
CA MET A 416 21.02 4.47 -11.77
C MET A 416 21.82 5.77 -11.97
N GLN A 417 21.26 6.91 -11.59
CA GLN A 417 21.99 8.19 -11.59
C GLN A 417 23.06 8.29 -10.49
N GLU A 418 23.13 7.33 -9.57
CA GLU A 418 23.99 7.38 -8.37
C GLU A 418 23.84 8.69 -7.57
N PRO A 419 22.60 9.04 -7.16
CA PRO A 419 22.39 10.23 -6.36
C PRO A 419 22.97 10.07 -4.96
N ASN A 420 23.28 11.20 -4.29
CA ASN A 420 23.63 11.21 -2.87
C ASN A 420 22.53 11.84 -1.99
N ILE A 421 21.49 12.39 -2.62
CA ILE A 421 20.24 12.79 -1.98
C ILE A 421 19.09 12.25 -2.83
N LEU A 422 18.19 11.49 -2.21
CA LEU A 422 16.98 10.96 -2.85
C LEU A 422 15.76 11.73 -2.38
N LEU A 423 15.01 12.23 -3.35
CA LEU A 423 13.67 12.79 -3.14
C LEU A 423 12.67 11.82 -3.75
N LEU A 424 11.74 11.32 -2.94
CA LEU A 424 10.74 10.33 -3.36
C LEU A 424 9.33 10.89 -3.13
N ASP A 425 8.61 11.14 -4.22
CA ASP A 425 7.23 11.63 -4.17
C ASP A 425 6.26 10.50 -4.46
N GLU A 426 5.60 10.00 -3.42
CA GLU A 426 4.69 8.86 -3.43
C GLU A 426 5.29 7.63 -4.17
N PRO A 427 6.45 7.13 -3.72
CA PRO A 427 7.12 6.02 -4.39
C PRO A 427 6.35 4.71 -4.29
N THR A 428 5.47 4.58 -3.33
CA THR A 428 4.68 3.37 -3.06
C THR A 428 3.46 3.23 -3.97
N ASN A 429 2.99 4.32 -4.57
CA ASN A 429 1.85 4.30 -5.47
C ASN A 429 2.18 3.52 -6.75
N ASP A 430 1.26 2.65 -7.18
CA ASP A 430 1.35 1.82 -8.38
C ASP A 430 2.52 0.79 -8.39
N LEU A 431 3.29 0.65 -7.29
CA LEU A 431 4.28 -0.40 -7.13
C LEU A 431 3.67 -1.61 -6.41
N ASP A 432 4.04 -2.81 -6.84
CA ASP A 432 3.68 -4.04 -6.13
C ASP A 432 4.56 -4.28 -4.90
N ILE A 433 4.07 -5.10 -3.98
CA ILE A 433 4.74 -5.40 -2.71
C ILE A 433 6.17 -5.92 -2.92
N LEU A 434 6.41 -6.77 -3.93
CA LEU A 434 7.76 -7.28 -4.21
C LEU A 434 8.71 -6.19 -4.70
N THR A 435 8.20 -5.25 -5.48
CA THR A 435 8.99 -4.07 -5.91
C THR A 435 9.27 -3.14 -4.73
N LEU A 436 8.29 -2.99 -3.82
CA LEU A 436 8.49 -2.23 -2.57
C LEU A 436 9.57 -2.87 -1.68
N ASP A 437 9.58 -4.21 -1.55
CA ASP A 437 10.63 -4.92 -0.83
C ASP A 437 12.03 -4.62 -1.42
N VAL A 438 12.16 -4.68 -2.77
CA VAL A 438 13.42 -4.36 -3.45
C VAL A 438 13.83 -2.90 -3.25
N LEU A 439 12.88 -1.96 -3.28
CA LEU A 439 13.15 -0.54 -3.02
C LEU A 439 13.59 -0.33 -1.57
N GLU A 440 12.88 -0.89 -0.61
CA GLU A 440 13.19 -0.79 0.81
C GLU A 440 14.58 -1.35 1.12
N ASP A 441 14.92 -2.53 0.59
CA ASP A 441 16.25 -3.12 0.73
C ASP A 441 17.35 -2.21 0.14
N TYR A 442 17.07 -1.56 -1.01
CA TYR A 442 17.99 -0.58 -1.58
C TYR A 442 18.14 0.66 -0.68
N LEU A 443 17.02 1.17 -0.13
CA LEU A 443 17.05 2.35 0.76
C LEU A 443 17.70 2.05 2.11
N ASP A 444 17.59 0.82 2.62
CA ASP A 444 18.30 0.40 3.86
C ASP A 444 19.81 0.52 3.71
N ASP A 445 20.34 0.12 2.55
CA ASP A 445 21.76 0.18 2.23
C ASP A 445 22.23 1.56 1.73
N PHE A 446 21.28 2.45 1.41
CA PHE A 446 21.58 3.78 0.88
C PHE A 446 22.21 4.69 1.95
N GLN A 447 23.43 5.16 1.72
CA GLN A 447 24.19 5.95 2.69
C GLN A 447 24.01 7.47 2.58
N GLY A 448 23.19 7.94 1.63
CA GLY A 448 22.85 9.34 1.44
C GLY A 448 21.61 9.76 2.22
N ALA A 449 21.22 11.03 2.04
CA ALA A 449 20.00 11.54 2.62
C ALA A 449 18.77 11.15 1.80
N ILE A 450 17.67 10.86 2.47
CA ILE A 450 16.38 10.51 1.87
C ILE A 450 15.33 11.48 2.40
N ILE A 451 14.57 12.07 1.49
CA ILE A 451 13.34 12.80 1.82
C ILE A 451 12.20 12.15 1.03
N THR A 452 11.23 11.62 1.72
CA THR A 452 10.11 10.92 1.09
C THR A 452 8.77 11.48 1.51
N VAL A 453 7.86 11.62 0.56
CA VAL A 453 6.43 11.79 0.78
C VAL A 453 5.78 10.45 0.52
N SER A 454 5.07 9.89 1.49
CA SER A 454 4.31 8.66 1.31
C SER A 454 3.11 8.60 2.26
N HIS A 455 2.07 7.94 1.80
CA HIS A 455 0.93 7.53 2.61
C HIS A 455 1.04 6.08 3.10
N ASP A 456 2.04 5.34 2.65
CA ASP A 456 2.33 3.99 3.12
C ASP A 456 3.03 4.05 4.50
N ARG A 457 2.28 3.68 5.53
CA ARG A 457 2.73 3.69 6.93
C ARG A 457 3.88 2.73 7.16
N TYR A 458 3.81 1.53 6.55
CA TYR A 458 4.85 0.50 6.69
C TYR A 458 6.17 0.96 6.08
N PHE A 459 6.10 1.55 4.89
CA PHE A 459 7.26 2.13 4.22
C PHE A 459 7.89 3.25 5.05
N LEU A 460 7.07 4.15 5.61
CA LEU A 460 7.58 5.21 6.48
C LEU A 460 8.24 4.66 7.75
N ASP A 461 7.60 3.68 8.43
CA ASP A 461 8.18 3.10 9.65
C ASP A 461 9.51 2.38 9.40
N ARG A 462 9.71 1.81 8.20
CA ARG A 462 10.95 1.13 7.84
C ARG A 462 12.06 2.08 7.38
N VAL A 463 11.71 3.12 6.61
CA VAL A 463 12.70 3.92 5.87
C VAL A 463 13.11 5.20 6.60
N VAL A 464 12.24 5.79 7.46
CA VAL A 464 12.47 7.13 8.01
C VAL A 464 12.75 7.14 9.50
N ASP A 465 13.65 8.05 9.93
CA ASP A 465 14.03 8.27 11.32
C ASP A 465 13.32 9.49 11.94
N LYS A 466 12.74 10.33 11.13
CA LYS A 466 12.01 11.54 11.56
C LYS A 466 10.94 11.93 10.55
N VAL A 467 9.88 12.52 11.04
CA VAL A 467 8.70 12.88 10.24
C VAL A 467 8.42 14.37 10.39
N PHE A 468 8.19 15.04 9.26
CA PHE A 468 7.64 16.39 9.20
C PHE A 468 6.16 16.32 8.89
N VAL A 469 5.34 16.85 9.79
CA VAL A 469 3.88 16.86 9.66
C VAL A 469 3.42 18.26 9.34
N HIS A 470 2.74 18.41 8.22
CA HIS A 470 2.12 19.67 7.83
C HIS A 470 0.97 20.01 8.78
N GLN A 471 0.97 21.23 9.34
CA GLN A 471 -0.05 21.71 10.26
C GLN A 471 -1.09 22.56 9.52
N GLU A 472 -2.25 22.75 10.14
CA GLU A 472 -3.34 23.59 9.58
C GLU A 472 -2.92 25.05 9.34
N ASP A 473 -1.95 25.55 10.11
CA ASP A 473 -1.39 26.90 9.96
C ASP A 473 -0.39 27.05 8.80
N GLY A 474 -0.08 25.97 8.08
CA GLY A 474 0.87 25.98 6.97
C GLY A 474 2.34 25.77 7.39
N THR A 475 2.61 25.47 8.66
CA THR A 475 3.97 25.14 9.14
C THR A 475 4.21 23.63 9.12
N PHE A 476 5.48 23.22 9.21
CA PHE A 476 5.87 21.83 9.38
C PHE A 476 6.41 21.56 10.77
N LYS A 477 5.78 20.63 11.50
CA LYS A 477 6.24 20.21 12.83
C LYS A 477 7.05 18.92 12.71
N GLN A 478 8.24 18.91 13.29
CA GLN A 478 9.12 17.75 13.29
C GLN A 478 8.81 16.81 14.47
N TYR A 479 8.75 15.51 14.18
CA TYR A 479 8.69 14.43 15.17
C TYR A 479 9.83 13.44 14.91
N SER A 480 10.45 12.92 15.97
CA SER A 480 11.47 11.87 15.88
C SER A 480 10.81 10.50 15.91
N GLY A 481 11.30 9.58 15.07
CA GLY A 481 10.77 8.25 14.87
C GLY A 481 9.97 8.13 13.57
N GLY A 482 9.45 6.93 13.29
CA GLY A 482 8.60 6.63 12.15
C GLY A 482 7.17 7.15 12.28
N TYR A 483 6.30 6.66 11.39
CA TYR A 483 4.89 7.03 11.40
C TYR A 483 4.16 6.56 12.67
N SER A 484 4.43 5.35 13.13
CA SER A 484 3.84 4.78 14.35
C SER A 484 4.20 5.59 15.59
N ASP A 485 5.46 6.04 15.71
CA ASP A 485 5.92 6.91 16.80
C ASP A 485 5.22 8.27 16.79
N TYR A 486 5.02 8.83 15.59
CA TYR A 486 4.25 10.07 15.43
C TYR A 486 2.82 9.90 15.93
N LEU A 487 2.12 8.81 15.56
CA LEU A 487 0.74 8.56 15.99
C LEU A 487 0.60 8.51 17.51
N VAL A 488 1.55 7.87 18.20
CA VAL A 488 1.55 7.81 19.68
C VAL A 488 1.70 9.22 20.27
N LYS A 489 2.69 9.98 19.79
CA LYS A 489 2.98 11.33 20.29
C LYS A 489 1.85 12.33 20.01
N SER A 490 1.25 12.27 18.82
CA SER A 490 0.12 13.16 18.46
C SER A 490 -1.13 12.90 19.30
N LYS A 491 -1.43 11.63 19.62
CA LYS A 491 -2.54 11.28 20.52
C LYS A 491 -2.29 11.79 21.96
N ASP A 492 -1.06 11.75 22.43
CA ASP A 492 -0.70 12.26 23.77
C ASP A 492 -0.71 13.79 23.84
N GLU A 493 -0.30 14.49 22.78
CA GLU A 493 -0.41 15.95 22.68
C GLU A 493 -1.88 16.38 22.67
N ASN A 494 -2.72 15.73 21.87
CA ASN A 494 -4.16 16.03 21.81
C ASN A 494 -4.87 15.78 23.16
N LYS A 495 -4.48 14.76 23.93
CA LYS A 495 -4.98 14.54 25.29
C LYS A 495 -4.58 15.67 26.23
N LYS A 496 -3.34 16.19 26.13
CA LYS A 496 -2.86 17.31 26.94
C LYS A 496 -3.58 18.62 26.62
N VAL A 497 -3.90 18.86 25.35
CA VAL A 497 -4.65 20.06 24.91
C VAL A 497 -6.09 20.04 25.39
N VAL A 498 -6.74 18.88 25.42
CA VAL A 498 -8.11 18.75 25.97
C VAL A 498 -8.15 19.02 27.47
N VAL A 499 -7.07 18.74 28.22
CA VAL A 499 -6.97 19.02 29.67
C VAL A 499 -6.64 20.50 29.94
N GLN A 500 -6.14 21.27 28.97
CA GLN A 500 -5.70 22.66 29.15
C GLN A 500 -6.66 23.73 28.61
N LYS A 501 -7.85 23.40 28.10
CA LYS A 501 -8.86 24.46 27.92
C LYS A 501 -9.18 25.03 29.25
N PRO A 502 -8.93 26.34 29.53
CA PRO A 502 -9.31 26.94 30.80
C PRO A 502 -10.83 26.76 30.92
N ILE A 503 -11.25 26.07 31.94
CA ILE A 503 -12.67 26.11 32.32
C ILE A 503 -12.93 27.58 32.65
N GLU A 504 -13.53 28.32 31.71
CA GLU A 504 -14.14 29.60 32.03
C GLU A 504 -14.99 29.36 33.28
N LYS A 505 -14.56 29.90 34.41
CA LYS A 505 -15.32 29.89 35.65
C LYS A 505 -16.62 30.61 35.35
N LYS A 506 -17.65 29.88 34.90
CA LYS A 506 -19.02 30.38 34.93
C LYS A 506 -19.23 30.88 36.36
N LYS A 507 -19.51 32.19 36.49
CA LYS A 507 -19.91 32.79 37.74
C LYS A 507 -20.93 31.84 38.37
N ARG A 508 -20.65 31.36 39.60
CA ARG A 508 -21.55 30.51 40.37
C ARG A 508 -22.91 31.23 40.38
N SER A 509 -23.86 30.71 39.65
CA SER A 509 -25.25 31.11 39.83
C SER A 509 -25.61 30.72 41.26
N GLN A 510 -26.13 31.66 42.02
CA GLN A 510 -26.67 31.37 43.34
C GLN A 510 -27.73 30.28 43.18
N LEU A 511 -27.60 29.20 43.96
CA LEU A 511 -28.58 28.12 43.98
C LEU A 511 -29.98 28.67 44.11
N SER A 512 -30.89 28.21 43.27
CA SER A 512 -32.31 28.50 43.32
C SER A 512 -32.85 28.10 44.71
N TYR A 513 -33.91 28.79 45.17
CA TYR A 513 -34.57 28.47 46.44
C TYR A 513 -34.97 26.98 46.54
N MET A 514 -35.38 26.38 45.45
CA MET A 514 -35.72 24.94 45.42
C MET A 514 -34.49 24.06 45.60
N GLU A 515 -33.36 24.36 44.93
CA GLU A 515 -32.11 23.62 45.07
C GLU A 515 -31.51 23.72 46.47
N LYS A 516 -31.67 24.86 47.17
CA LYS A 516 -31.27 25.00 48.56
C LYS A 516 -32.10 24.12 49.49
N LYS A 517 -33.40 24.02 49.24
CA LYS A 517 -34.32 23.20 50.05
C LYS A 517 -34.08 21.69 49.79
N GLU A 518 -33.72 21.33 48.60
CA GLU A 518 -33.33 19.96 48.25
C GLU A 518 -31.99 19.57 48.91
N LEU A 519 -31.03 20.51 48.94
CA LEU A 519 -29.73 20.33 49.59
C LEU A 519 -29.85 20.17 51.13
N GLU A 520 -30.81 20.82 51.76
CA GLU A 520 -31.11 20.65 53.17
C GLU A 520 -31.77 19.30 53.51
N GLN A 521 -32.51 18.71 52.59
CA GLN A 521 -33.17 17.40 52.74
C GLN A 521 -32.29 16.21 52.33
N LEU A 522 -31.17 16.44 51.62
CA LEU A 522 -30.26 15.41 51.16
C LEU A 522 -29.63 14.57 52.29
N PRO A 523 -29.18 15.16 53.45
CA PRO A 523 -28.62 14.37 54.54
C PRO A 523 -29.62 13.38 55.14
N GLU A 524 -30.87 13.80 55.36
CA GLU A 524 -31.93 12.92 55.90
C GLU A 524 -32.26 11.77 54.92
N LYS A 525 -32.27 12.04 53.61
CA LYS A 525 -32.50 10.99 52.62
C LYS A 525 -31.32 10.03 52.51
N MET A 526 -30.10 10.50 52.68
CA MET A 526 -28.91 9.64 52.71
C MET A 526 -28.93 8.72 53.95
N GLU A 527 -29.26 9.23 55.09
CA GLU A 527 -29.34 8.45 56.36
C GLU A 527 -30.40 7.33 56.28
N VAL A 528 -31.56 7.62 55.64
CA VAL A 528 -32.59 6.60 55.39
C VAL A 528 -32.11 5.53 54.41
N LEU A 529 -31.44 5.91 53.30
CA LEU A 529 -30.92 4.97 52.32
C LEU A 529 -29.76 4.13 52.85
N GLU A 530 -28.90 4.70 53.70
CA GLU A 530 -27.83 3.97 54.40
C GLU A 530 -28.41 2.92 55.38
N SER A 531 -29.47 3.27 56.14
CA SER A 531 -30.13 2.31 57.00
C SER A 531 -30.88 1.20 56.26
N GLU A 532 -31.45 1.50 55.08
CA GLU A 532 -32.04 0.48 54.20
C GLU A 532 -30.96 -0.45 53.57
N MET A 533 -29.81 0.09 53.20
CA MET A 533 -28.67 -0.71 52.71
C MET A 533 -28.14 -1.64 53.80
N GLU A 534 -27.95 -1.14 55.06
CA GLU A 534 -27.52 -2.00 56.17
C GLU A 534 -28.54 -3.10 56.48
N ALA A 535 -29.84 -2.81 56.41
CA ALA A 535 -30.89 -3.81 56.59
C ALA A 535 -30.89 -4.89 55.48
N LEU A 536 -30.65 -4.49 54.24
CA LEU A 536 -30.51 -5.42 53.11
C LEU A 536 -29.24 -6.26 53.18
N ASP A 537 -28.12 -5.68 53.58
CA ASP A 537 -26.87 -6.42 53.83
C ASP A 537 -27.02 -7.42 54.97
N HIS A 538 -27.76 -7.09 56.02
CA HIS A 538 -28.07 -8.04 57.10
C HIS A 538 -28.95 -9.20 56.60
N GLN A 539 -29.96 -8.94 55.78
CA GLN A 539 -30.79 -9.97 55.15
C GLN A 539 -30.01 -10.85 54.16
N MET A 540 -29.09 -10.27 53.39
CA MET A 540 -28.20 -11.05 52.47
C MET A 540 -27.24 -11.96 53.24
N ASN A 541 -26.72 -11.51 54.37
CA ASN A 541 -25.83 -12.31 55.22
C ASN A 541 -26.56 -13.44 55.98
N GLU A 542 -27.84 -13.27 56.28
CA GLU A 542 -28.69 -14.33 56.88
C GLU A 542 -29.06 -15.40 55.83
N CYS A 543 -29.26 -15.03 54.57
CA CYS A 543 -29.54 -15.98 53.47
C CYS A 543 -28.33 -16.78 52.98
N GLN A 544 -27.10 -16.45 53.39
CA GLN A 544 -25.88 -17.20 53.07
C GLN A 544 -25.46 -18.23 54.15
N SER A 545 -26.21 -18.31 55.23
CA SER A 545 -25.92 -19.20 56.37
C SER A 545 -26.90 -20.38 56.56
N ASP A 546 -27.77 -20.65 55.54
CA ASP A 546 -28.59 -21.88 55.48
C ASP A 546 -28.12 -22.85 54.38
#